data_a090808559ae92687d3070c6402c6190
#
_entry.id   a090808559ae92687d3070c6402c6190
#
_cell.length_a   1.000
_cell.length_b   1.000
_cell.length_c   1.000
_cell.angle_alpha   90.00
_cell.angle_beta   90.00
_cell.angle_gamma   90.00
#
_symmetry.space_group_name_H-M   'P 1'
#
loop_
_entity.id
_entity.type
_entity.pdbx_description
1 polymer ?
#
loop_
_entity_poly.entity_id
_entity_poly.type
_entity_poly.pdbx_seq_one_letter_code
_entity_poly.pdbx_strand_id
1 'polypeptide(L)'
;TRYWRDWSSDVCSSDLSRFSPQVPTLAEQGFKDLVFDEWYGFYLPAKASDEAVRRLNAALHQALKAPEVIETLHSAGMESSPSTPSELAAALQRDIKIWGPIVKSIGFTADS
;
A
#
# COMPACT_ATOMS: atom_id res chain seq x y z
N THR A 1 -7.71 -9.71 29.84
CA THR A 1 -7.21 -8.33 29.74
C THR A 1 -5.88 -8.24 28.98
N ARG A 2 -5.75 -8.95 27.88
CA ARG A 2 -4.52 -8.95 27.04
C ARG A 2 -4.74 -8.43 25.61
N TYR A 3 -5.91 -7.86 25.32
CA TYR A 3 -6.36 -7.60 23.95
C TYR A 3 -6.05 -6.20 23.40
N TRP A 4 -5.38 -5.30 24.11
CA TRP A 4 -5.23 -3.90 23.71
C TRP A 4 -3.82 -3.47 23.30
N ARG A 5 -2.85 -4.40 23.21
CA ARG A 5 -1.45 -4.03 22.88
C ARG A 5 -0.93 -4.53 21.53
N ASP A 6 -1.66 -5.39 20.84
CA ASP A 6 -1.19 -6.01 19.60
C ASP A 6 -2.02 -5.62 18.36
N TRP A 7 -2.63 -4.45 18.37
CA TRP A 7 -3.19 -3.87 17.15
C TRP A 7 -2.06 -3.19 16.39
N SER A 8 -1.26 -3.97 15.68
CA SER A 8 -0.40 -3.45 14.63
C SER A 8 -1.26 -3.18 13.39
N SER A 9 -0.85 -2.21 12.58
CA SER A 9 -1.48 -1.88 11.30
C SER A 9 -1.56 -3.05 10.31
N ASP A 10 -0.88 -4.16 10.61
CA ASP A 10 -0.83 -5.38 9.80
C ASP A 10 -2.13 -6.20 9.80
N VAL A 11 -3.05 -5.91 10.72
CA VAL A 11 -4.35 -6.62 10.83
C VAL A 11 -5.28 -6.31 9.65
N CYS A 12 -4.95 -5.33 8.83
CA CYS A 12 -5.77 -4.90 7.70
C CYS A 12 -5.40 -5.56 6.36
N SER A 13 -4.34 -6.38 6.31
CA SER A 13 -3.95 -7.09 5.10
C SER A 13 -4.91 -8.22 4.74
N SER A 14 -5.06 -8.51 3.45
CA SER A 14 -5.84 -9.64 2.94
C SER A 14 -5.22 -10.99 3.26
N ASP A 15 -3.89 -11.01 3.47
CA ASP A 15 -3.11 -12.20 3.80
C ASP A 15 -2.44 -12.04 5.16
N LEU A 16 -2.05 -13.16 5.79
CA LEU A 16 -1.27 -13.12 7.03
C LEU A 16 0.03 -12.38 6.79
N SER A 17 0.26 -11.31 7.54
CA SER A 17 1.49 -10.54 7.43
C SER A 17 2.70 -11.40 7.82
N ARG A 18 3.77 -11.32 7.03
CA ARG A 18 5.04 -11.97 7.38
C ARG A 18 5.66 -11.42 8.68
N PHE A 19 5.28 -10.20 9.09
CA PHE A 19 5.71 -9.58 10.34
C PHE A 19 4.97 -10.11 11.56
N SER A 20 3.76 -10.65 11.36
CA SER A 20 2.89 -11.14 12.43
C SER A 20 2.07 -12.35 11.98
N PRO A 21 2.72 -13.48 11.60
CA PRO A 21 2.04 -14.61 10.98
C PRO A 21 1.05 -15.32 11.90
N GLN A 22 1.09 -15.06 13.19
CA GLN A 22 0.17 -15.62 14.19
C GLN A 22 -1.07 -14.74 14.43
N VAL A 23 -1.15 -13.56 13.81
CA VAL A 23 -2.30 -12.64 13.95
C VAL A 23 -3.28 -12.90 12.81
N PRO A 24 -4.51 -13.34 13.08
CA PRO A 24 -5.48 -13.58 12.03
C PRO A 24 -5.91 -12.27 11.37
N THR A 25 -6.11 -12.30 10.06
CA THR A 25 -6.58 -11.17 9.27
C THR A 25 -8.02 -10.79 9.63
N LEU A 26 -8.43 -9.57 9.29
CA LEU A 26 -9.82 -9.15 9.42
C LEU A 26 -10.76 -10.00 8.57
N ALA A 27 -10.33 -10.46 7.41
CA ALA A 27 -11.09 -11.36 6.54
C ALA A 27 -11.38 -12.70 7.23
N GLU A 28 -10.39 -13.31 7.89
CA GLU A 28 -10.53 -14.55 8.64
C GLU A 28 -11.45 -14.38 9.86
N GLN A 29 -11.49 -13.18 10.42
CA GLN A 29 -12.40 -12.83 11.52
C GLN A 29 -13.82 -12.47 11.06
N GLY A 30 -14.10 -12.54 9.75
CA GLY A 30 -15.43 -12.28 9.19
C GLY A 30 -15.66 -10.86 8.68
N PHE A 31 -14.69 -9.95 8.81
CA PHE A 31 -14.80 -8.54 8.41
C PHE A 31 -14.21 -8.32 7.02
N LYS A 32 -14.74 -8.99 6.01
CA LYS A 32 -14.22 -8.95 4.63
C LYS A 32 -14.24 -7.57 3.99
N ASP A 33 -15.16 -6.73 4.38
CA ASP A 33 -15.31 -5.38 3.84
C ASP A 33 -14.34 -4.36 4.46
N LEU A 34 -13.58 -4.76 5.49
CA LEU A 34 -12.57 -3.93 6.16
C LEU A 34 -11.13 -4.28 5.75
N VAL A 35 -10.98 -5.09 4.71
CA VAL A 35 -9.67 -5.47 4.19
C VAL A 35 -9.24 -4.46 3.13
N PHE A 36 -8.14 -3.78 3.37
CA PHE A 36 -7.51 -2.88 2.41
C PHE A 36 -6.01 -2.83 2.66
N ASP A 37 -5.26 -2.61 1.59
CA ASP A 37 -3.81 -2.46 1.64
C ASP A 37 -3.44 -0.99 1.43
N GLU A 38 -2.54 -0.49 2.26
CA GLU A 38 -1.91 0.81 2.05
C GLU A 38 -0.69 0.63 1.15
N TRP A 39 -0.53 1.53 0.19
CA TRP A 39 0.60 1.50 -0.73
C TRP A 39 1.13 2.90 -1.01
N TYR A 40 2.41 2.98 -1.34
CA TYR A 40 3.11 4.22 -1.69
C TYR A 40 3.57 4.16 -3.14
N GLY A 41 3.38 5.24 -3.87
CA GLY A 41 3.76 5.33 -5.29
C GLY A 41 4.60 6.55 -5.59
N PHE A 42 5.54 6.39 -6.52
CA PHE A 42 6.32 7.48 -7.07
C PHE A 42 5.68 8.00 -8.36
N TYR A 43 5.50 9.30 -8.45
CA TYR A 43 4.85 9.96 -9.57
C TYR A 43 5.78 11.00 -10.20
N LEU A 44 5.66 11.15 -11.51
CA LEU A 44 6.30 12.20 -12.27
C LEU A 44 5.26 13.26 -12.69
N PRO A 45 5.67 14.50 -12.96
CA PRO A 45 4.78 15.50 -13.54
C PRO A 45 4.10 14.98 -14.81
N ALA A 46 2.86 15.43 -15.07
CA ALA A 46 2.03 14.94 -16.17
C ALA A 46 2.64 15.12 -17.58
N LYS A 47 3.64 16.02 -17.73
CA LYS A 47 4.36 16.25 -18.99
C LYS A 47 5.68 15.49 -19.09
N ALA A 48 5.99 14.58 -18.16
CA ALA A 48 7.17 13.75 -18.24
C ALA A 48 7.08 12.82 -19.47
N SER A 49 8.22 12.62 -20.14
CA SER A 49 8.27 11.73 -21.31
C SER A 49 8.15 10.26 -20.87
N ASP A 50 7.66 9.41 -21.76
CA ASP A 50 7.60 7.95 -21.53
C ASP A 50 8.98 7.36 -21.24
N GLU A 51 10.03 7.93 -21.82
CA GLU A 51 11.39 7.52 -21.53
C GLU A 51 11.78 7.83 -20.09
N ALA A 52 11.43 9.01 -19.57
CA ALA A 52 11.68 9.37 -18.18
C ALA A 52 10.93 8.44 -17.22
N VAL A 53 9.68 8.10 -17.53
CA VAL A 53 8.88 7.13 -16.76
C VAL A 53 9.56 5.76 -16.74
N ARG A 54 9.97 5.23 -17.90
CA ARG A 54 10.65 3.94 -17.97
C ARG A 54 11.97 3.92 -17.20
N ARG A 55 12.78 4.98 -17.33
CA ARG A 55 14.07 5.09 -16.61
C ARG A 55 13.88 5.14 -15.10
N LEU A 56 12.94 5.94 -14.62
CA LEU A 56 12.65 6.00 -13.18
C LEU A 56 12.13 4.65 -12.68
N ASN A 57 11.18 4.04 -13.39
CA ASN A 57 10.65 2.74 -13.00
C ASN A 57 11.75 1.66 -12.91
N ALA A 58 12.66 1.60 -13.90
CA ALA A 58 13.79 0.69 -13.87
C ALA A 58 14.73 0.94 -12.67
N ALA A 59 15.01 2.21 -12.37
CA ALA A 59 15.85 2.58 -11.23
C ALA A 59 15.19 2.20 -9.89
N LEU A 60 13.89 2.45 -9.75
CA LEU A 60 13.11 2.05 -8.58
C LEU A 60 13.09 0.53 -8.41
N HIS A 61 12.90 -0.24 -9.49
CA HIS A 61 12.97 -1.69 -9.43
C HIS A 61 14.32 -2.23 -8.98
N GLN A 62 15.41 -1.55 -9.33
CA GLN A 62 16.75 -1.90 -8.83
C GLN A 62 16.91 -1.56 -7.35
N ALA A 63 16.51 -0.35 -6.97
CA ALA A 63 16.58 0.10 -5.57
C ALA A 63 15.77 -0.78 -4.63
N LEU A 64 14.54 -1.12 -5.01
CA LEU A 64 13.63 -1.96 -4.22
C LEU A 64 14.06 -3.44 -4.12
N LYS A 65 15.09 -3.86 -4.86
CA LYS A 65 15.73 -5.18 -4.74
C LYS A 65 17.00 -5.16 -3.89
N ALA A 66 17.50 -3.98 -3.54
CA ALA A 66 18.70 -3.84 -2.73
C ALA A 66 18.42 -4.31 -1.29
N PRO A 67 19.27 -5.19 -0.72
CA PRO A 67 19.03 -5.75 0.62
C PRO A 67 18.86 -4.68 1.71
N GLU A 68 19.67 -3.64 1.69
CA GLU A 68 19.62 -2.55 2.64
C GLU A 68 18.31 -1.74 2.56
N VAL A 69 17.71 -1.60 1.35
CA VAL A 69 16.41 -0.94 1.17
C VAL A 69 15.30 -1.84 1.69
N ILE A 70 15.35 -3.12 1.38
CA ILE A 70 14.39 -4.11 1.87
C ILE A 70 14.39 -4.16 3.40
N GLU A 71 15.57 -4.20 4.03
CA GLU A 71 15.71 -4.21 5.48
C GLU A 71 15.14 -2.92 6.11
N THR A 72 15.44 -1.78 5.50
CA THR A 72 14.90 -0.49 5.96
C THR A 72 13.38 -0.44 5.87
N LEU A 73 12.79 -0.88 4.76
CA LEU A 73 11.34 -0.98 4.60
C LEU A 73 10.72 -1.92 5.62
N HIS A 74 11.32 -3.10 5.82
CA HIS A 74 10.85 -4.07 6.81
C HIS A 74 10.89 -3.50 8.24
N SER A 75 11.91 -2.74 8.59
CA SER A 75 11.99 -2.10 9.91
C SER A 75 10.89 -1.07 10.14
N ALA A 76 10.31 -0.53 9.07
CA ALA A 76 9.16 0.37 9.08
C ALA A 76 7.80 -0.35 8.89
N GLY A 77 7.79 -1.69 8.89
CA GLY A 77 6.57 -2.49 8.68
C GLY A 77 6.06 -2.47 7.23
N MET A 78 6.91 -2.07 6.27
CA MET A 78 6.55 -1.98 4.86
C MET A 78 7.15 -3.13 4.05
N GLU A 79 6.43 -3.58 3.02
CA GLU A 79 6.94 -4.55 2.06
C GLU A 79 7.40 -3.87 0.76
N SER A 80 8.52 -4.34 0.22
CA SER A 80 8.97 -3.94 -1.10
C SER A 80 8.11 -4.61 -2.17
N SER A 81 7.31 -3.84 -2.89
CA SER A 81 6.40 -4.32 -3.93
C SER A 81 6.56 -3.49 -5.22
N PRO A 82 7.62 -3.72 -6.01
CA PRO A 82 7.82 -3.00 -7.26
C PRO A 82 6.73 -3.34 -8.28
N SER A 83 6.20 -2.33 -8.95
CA SER A 83 5.16 -2.47 -9.96
C SER A 83 5.50 -1.73 -11.26
N THR A 84 4.81 -2.06 -12.33
CA THR A 84 4.85 -1.30 -13.57
C THR A 84 4.02 -0.02 -13.46
N PRO A 85 4.27 1.00 -14.32
CA PRO A 85 3.45 2.21 -14.36
C PRO A 85 1.96 1.93 -14.58
N SER A 86 1.64 0.93 -15.38
CA SER A 86 0.24 0.53 -15.65
C SER A 86 -0.44 -0.12 -14.45
N GLU A 87 0.27 -0.94 -13.69
CA GLU A 87 -0.23 -1.54 -12.46
C GLU A 87 -0.48 -0.49 -11.38
N LEU A 88 0.45 0.48 -11.22
CA LEU A 88 0.27 1.60 -10.31
C LEU A 88 -0.97 2.46 -10.70
N ALA A 89 -1.13 2.74 -11.99
CA ALA A 89 -2.30 3.47 -12.48
C ALA A 89 -3.60 2.70 -12.21
N ALA A 90 -3.62 1.39 -12.41
CA ALA A 90 -4.77 0.54 -12.13
C ALA A 90 -5.09 0.49 -10.63
N ALA A 91 -4.09 0.42 -9.76
CA ALA A 91 -4.25 0.49 -8.30
C ALA A 91 -4.91 1.80 -7.89
N LEU A 92 -4.39 2.94 -8.37
CA LEU A 92 -4.96 4.25 -8.11
C LEU A 92 -6.42 4.35 -8.55
N GLN A 93 -6.75 3.88 -9.75
CA GLN A 93 -8.14 3.90 -10.25
C GLN A 93 -9.08 3.01 -9.43
N ARG A 94 -8.60 1.87 -8.97
CA ARG A 94 -9.35 0.99 -8.06
C ARG A 94 -9.64 1.71 -6.74
N ASP A 95 -8.65 2.32 -6.14
CA ASP A 95 -8.78 2.99 -4.85
C ASP A 95 -9.69 4.22 -4.93
N ILE A 96 -9.62 5.00 -6.01
CA ILE A 96 -10.56 6.10 -6.24
C ILE A 96 -12.01 5.60 -6.28
N LYS A 97 -12.27 4.44 -6.89
CA LYS A 97 -13.63 3.85 -6.93
C LYS A 97 -14.09 3.35 -5.56
N ILE A 98 -13.19 2.84 -4.74
CA ILE A 98 -13.52 2.33 -3.40
C ILE A 98 -13.68 3.50 -2.43
N TRP A 99 -12.68 4.35 -2.34
CA TRP A 99 -12.64 5.41 -1.34
C TRP A 99 -13.49 6.62 -1.67
N GLY A 100 -13.69 6.95 -2.95
CA GLY A 100 -14.47 8.10 -3.38
C GLY A 100 -15.87 8.16 -2.77
N PRO A 101 -16.70 7.10 -2.86
CA PRO A 101 -18.01 7.05 -2.21
C PRO A 101 -17.92 7.14 -0.68
N ILE A 102 -16.95 6.51 -0.06
CA ILE A 102 -16.75 6.53 1.39
C ILE A 102 -16.43 7.94 1.87
N VAL A 103 -15.43 8.59 1.27
CA VAL A 103 -15.04 9.98 1.58
C VAL A 103 -16.22 10.92 1.43
N LYS A 104 -17.00 10.75 0.36
CA LYS A 104 -18.21 11.57 0.14
C LYS A 104 -19.28 11.32 1.19
N SER A 105 -19.49 10.07 1.62
CA SER A 105 -20.54 9.71 2.59
C SER A 105 -20.27 10.27 3.99
N ILE A 106 -18.98 10.37 4.38
CA ILE A 106 -18.57 10.93 5.68
C ILE A 106 -18.39 12.46 5.65
N GLY A 107 -18.58 13.09 4.48
CA GLY A 107 -18.45 14.55 4.34
C GLY A 107 -17.01 15.07 4.54
N PHE A 108 -16.01 14.19 4.34
CA PHE A 108 -14.61 14.61 4.47
C PHE A 108 -14.21 15.54 3.33
N THR A 109 -13.68 16.72 3.68
CA THR A 109 -13.03 17.65 2.77
C THR A 109 -11.58 17.83 3.20
N ALA A 110 -10.65 17.73 2.26
CA ALA A 110 -9.26 18.07 2.51
C ALA A 110 -9.14 19.60 2.45
N ASP A 111 -9.29 20.25 3.59
CA ASP A 111 -8.96 21.66 3.71
C ASP A 111 -7.45 21.80 3.67
N SER A 112 -6.95 22.36 2.57
CA SER A 112 -5.53 22.67 2.36
C SER A 112 -5.17 24.02 2.95
#